data_31b5eb3b93ac0f6029c61a027c54ceac
#
_entry.id   31b5eb3b93ac0f6029c61a027c54ceac
#
_cell.length_a   1.000
_cell.length_b   1.000
_cell.length_c   1.000
_cell.angle_alpha   90.00
_cell.angle_beta   90.00
_cell.angle_gamma   90.00
#
_symmetry.space_group_name_H-M   'P 1'
#
loop_
_entity.id
_entity.type
_entity.pdbx_description
1 polymer ?
#
loop_
_entity_poly.entity_id
_entity_poly.type
_entity_poly.pdbx_seq_one_letter_code
_entity_poly.pdbx_strand_id
1 'polypeptide(L)'
;MTKNSIQIGDVVVSVEATESFKLPSAADCNSPCWWSDDGLHILTSTGHPAHSFGPDLERLVRWGEIRYTAWRDGGRWIEAVHQEADGTLLGWYHNEPAHYIPAEYQQGRQFPMTAPFIGAVVSYDNGFTWDDLGLLLSGGDDTLNLAERNFWFAGGNGDFSVILDRKGEYFYFLFGTYYKDVAQQGISLARMRYADRFSPVGKVQKWHQGQWQEKGLAGHVTPIIPVRADWYSAEPDTFWGPSVHWNREIEQFVILMNHAIDPRWKQEGIYVSLTPDISDPTSWSAPQRILETTGWYPEVIDGDPVRRNHDRELGAEGRLFIHGISDYRIRFSRKK
;
A
#
# COMPACT_ATOMS: atom_id res chain seq x y z
N MET A 1 1.55 30.02 5.45
CA MET A 1 1.19 28.62 5.19
C MET A 1 1.85 28.24 3.87
N THR A 2 2.75 27.28 3.88
CA THR A 2 3.44 26.82 2.67
C THR A 2 2.46 26.01 1.83
N LYS A 3 2.18 26.48 0.63
CA LYS A 3 1.38 25.78 -0.36
C LYS A 3 2.32 25.25 -1.43
N ASN A 4 2.45 23.92 -1.51
CA ASN A 4 3.13 23.26 -2.63
C ASN A 4 2.10 22.88 -3.69
N SER A 5 2.38 23.19 -4.94
CA SER A 5 1.51 22.81 -6.06
C SER A 5 2.35 22.35 -7.23
N ILE A 6 1.98 21.22 -7.80
CA ILE A 6 2.58 20.65 -9.00
C ILE A 6 1.52 20.46 -10.09
N GLN A 7 1.97 20.29 -11.32
CA GLN A 7 1.09 20.02 -12.45
C GLN A 7 1.55 18.76 -13.21
N ILE A 8 0.60 17.85 -13.46
CA ILE A 8 0.79 16.63 -14.26
C ILE A 8 -0.24 16.64 -15.37
N GLY A 9 0.17 16.95 -16.61
CA GLY A 9 -0.76 17.19 -17.70
C GLY A 9 -1.70 18.35 -17.39
N ASP A 10 -3.01 18.11 -17.43
CA ASP A 10 -4.06 19.05 -17.06
C ASP A 10 -4.44 19.01 -15.56
N VAL A 11 -3.87 18.08 -14.80
CA VAL A 11 -4.15 17.94 -13.37
C VAL A 11 -3.22 18.81 -12.54
N VAL A 12 -3.79 19.50 -11.56
CA VAL A 12 -3.06 20.23 -10.51
C VAL A 12 -3.26 19.51 -9.18
N VAL A 13 -2.15 19.16 -8.54
CA VAL A 13 -2.11 18.60 -7.19
C VAL A 13 -1.50 19.63 -6.24
N SER A 14 -2.18 19.96 -5.16
CA SER A 14 -1.66 20.88 -4.15
C SER A 14 -1.75 20.32 -2.74
N VAL A 15 -0.73 20.62 -1.93
CA VAL A 15 -0.64 20.23 -0.52
C VAL A 15 -0.56 21.49 0.32
N GLU A 16 -1.43 21.61 1.31
CA GLU A 16 -1.52 22.76 2.22
C GLU A 16 -1.46 22.27 3.67
N ALA A 17 -0.69 22.95 4.50
CA ALA A 17 -0.67 22.67 5.94
C ALA A 17 -2.05 22.94 6.57
N THR A 18 -2.45 22.07 7.49
CA THR A 18 -3.71 22.17 8.23
C THR A 18 -3.48 21.83 9.70
N GLU A 19 -4.54 21.89 10.50
CA GLU A 19 -4.50 21.42 11.88
C GLU A 19 -4.09 19.95 11.95
N SER A 20 -3.15 19.64 12.83
CA SER A 20 -2.63 18.29 13.02
C SER A 20 -3.71 17.35 13.53
N PHE A 21 -3.77 16.19 12.94
CA PHE A 21 -4.65 15.10 13.36
C PHE A 21 -3.89 13.79 13.37
N LYS A 22 -4.07 12.99 14.41
CA LYS A 22 -3.41 11.69 14.57
C LYS A 22 -4.44 10.57 14.69
N LEU A 23 -4.23 9.49 13.94
CA LEU A 23 -5.03 8.27 14.11
C LEU A 23 -4.90 7.70 15.52
N PRO A 24 -5.92 7.02 16.05
CA PRO A 24 -5.96 6.55 17.44
C PRO A 24 -4.85 5.58 17.83
N SER A 25 -4.22 4.92 16.86
CA SER A 25 -3.09 4.01 17.08
C SER A 25 -1.97 4.28 16.08
N ALA A 26 -0.77 3.76 16.36
CA ALA A 26 0.38 3.90 15.47
C ALA A 26 0.13 3.11 14.16
N ALA A 27 0.62 3.67 13.06
CA ALA A 27 0.56 3.08 11.73
C ALA A 27 1.99 2.93 11.18
N ASP A 28 2.32 1.73 10.72
CA ASP A 28 3.57 1.35 10.04
C ASP A 28 3.26 0.69 8.71
N CYS A 29 2.19 1.14 8.07
CA CYS A 29 1.68 0.74 6.77
C CYS A 29 0.50 1.64 6.38
N ASN A 30 -0.13 1.39 5.23
CA ASN A 30 -1.42 1.99 4.88
C ASN A 30 -2.51 1.62 5.91
N SER A 31 -3.42 2.55 6.18
CA SER A 31 -4.49 2.42 7.18
C SER A 31 -5.85 2.31 6.50
N PRO A 32 -6.25 1.09 6.05
CA PRO A 32 -7.49 0.91 5.32
C PRO A 32 -8.71 1.23 6.17
N CYS A 33 -9.70 1.84 5.55
CA CYS A 33 -10.93 2.20 6.22
C CYS A 33 -12.19 1.83 5.41
N TRP A 34 -13.31 1.68 6.12
CA TRP A 34 -14.62 1.38 5.55
C TRP A 34 -15.75 1.93 6.42
N TRP A 35 -16.95 1.99 5.86
CA TRP A 35 -18.13 2.47 6.56
C TRP A 35 -19.11 1.33 6.87
N SER A 36 -19.60 1.29 8.08
CA SER A 36 -20.72 0.45 8.51
C SER A 36 -21.88 1.31 9.04
N ASP A 37 -22.88 0.68 9.60
CA ASP A 37 -23.98 1.39 10.27
C ASP A 37 -23.53 2.07 11.56
N ASP A 38 -22.44 1.56 12.17
CA ASP A 38 -21.84 2.12 13.39
C ASP A 38 -20.91 3.31 13.12
N GLY A 39 -20.58 3.59 11.85
CA GLY A 39 -19.72 4.70 11.45
C GLY A 39 -18.52 4.29 10.61
N LEU A 40 -17.47 5.09 10.68
CA LEU A 40 -16.19 4.85 10.01
C LEU A 40 -15.34 3.90 10.85
N HIS A 41 -14.82 2.86 10.23
CA HIS A 41 -13.86 1.92 10.78
C HIS A 41 -12.50 2.12 10.11
N ILE A 42 -11.41 1.92 10.86
CA ILE A 42 -10.04 1.98 10.36
C ILE A 42 -9.16 0.94 11.04
N LEU A 43 -8.28 0.33 10.30
CA LEU A 43 -7.18 -0.46 10.84
C LEU A 43 -5.88 0.33 10.74
N THR A 44 -5.09 0.29 11.81
CA THR A 44 -3.70 0.73 11.83
C THR A 44 -2.85 -0.44 12.30
N SER A 45 -1.62 -0.57 11.83
CA SER A 45 -0.81 -1.73 12.16
C SER A 45 0.66 -1.38 12.40
N THR A 46 1.27 -2.08 13.37
CA THR A 46 2.70 -2.12 13.63
C THR A 46 3.15 -3.57 13.84
N GLY A 47 2.72 -4.48 12.95
CA GLY A 47 2.96 -5.92 13.02
C GLY A 47 1.73 -6.72 13.42
N HIS A 48 0.76 -6.09 14.09
CA HIS A 48 -0.57 -6.63 14.37
C HIS A 48 -1.59 -5.49 14.30
N PRO A 49 -2.69 -5.63 13.53
CA PRO A 49 -3.64 -4.55 13.34
C PRO A 49 -4.42 -4.19 14.61
N ALA A 50 -4.53 -2.88 14.86
CA ALA A 50 -5.44 -2.29 15.82
C ALA A 50 -6.66 -1.73 15.11
N HIS A 51 -7.85 -2.03 15.61
CA HIS A 51 -9.13 -1.58 15.09
C HIS A 51 -9.62 -0.35 15.88
N SER A 52 -10.00 0.69 15.15
CA SER A 52 -10.64 1.88 15.69
C SER A 52 -11.90 2.17 14.89
N PHE A 53 -12.93 2.73 15.53
CA PHE A 53 -14.15 3.16 14.85
C PHE A 53 -14.81 4.34 15.55
N GLY A 54 -15.69 5.04 14.82
CA GLY A 54 -16.42 6.20 15.32
C GLY A 54 -17.34 6.81 14.26
N PRO A 55 -18.11 7.85 14.63
CA PRO A 55 -19.06 8.47 13.70
C PRO A 55 -18.42 9.07 12.44
N ASP A 56 -17.18 9.50 12.54
CA ASP A 56 -16.37 10.07 11.47
C ASP A 56 -14.89 9.99 11.82
N LEU A 57 -14.03 10.46 10.91
CA LEU A 57 -12.57 10.42 11.05
C LEU A 57 -12.06 11.14 12.31
N GLU A 58 -12.68 12.26 12.71
CA GLU A 58 -12.22 13.08 13.84
C GLU A 58 -12.66 12.51 15.20
N ARG A 59 -13.62 11.58 15.21
CA ARG A 59 -14.17 10.97 16.41
C ARG A 59 -13.93 9.46 16.49
N LEU A 60 -12.86 8.99 15.86
CA LEU A 60 -12.41 7.60 15.98
C LEU A 60 -11.91 7.31 17.39
N VAL A 61 -12.28 6.15 17.90
CA VAL A 61 -11.80 5.63 19.20
C VAL A 61 -11.20 4.25 18.95
N ARG A 62 -10.02 4.00 19.54
CA ARG A 62 -9.40 2.68 19.50
C ARG A 62 -10.26 1.69 20.27
N TRP A 63 -10.67 0.61 19.61
CA TRP A 63 -11.36 -0.51 20.22
C TRP A 63 -10.38 -1.51 20.82
N GLY A 64 -9.44 -2.02 20.02
CA GLY A 64 -8.49 -3.03 20.43
C GLY A 64 -7.74 -3.63 19.23
N GLU A 65 -7.11 -4.75 19.45
CA GLU A 65 -6.49 -5.53 18.39
C GLU A 65 -7.53 -6.45 17.73
N ILE A 66 -7.38 -6.67 16.43
CA ILE A 66 -8.19 -7.67 15.70
C ILE A 66 -7.76 -9.08 16.09
N ARG A 67 -8.57 -10.08 15.72
CA ARG A 67 -8.24 -11.49 15.90
C ARG A 67 -8.14 -12.19 14.56
N TYR A 68 -7.00 -12.83 14.32
CA TYR A 68 -6.87 -13.82 13.24
C TYR A 68 -7.28 -15.20 13.75
N THR A 69 -8.08 -15.94 12.97
CA THR A 69 -8.53 -17.31 13.33
C THR A 69 -7.43 -18.35 13.11
N ALA A 70 -6.48 -18.08 12.22
CA ALA A 70 -5.33 -18.95 11.96
C ALA A 70 -4.02 -18.25 12.32
N TRP A 71 -3.10 -19.01 12.95
CA TRP A 71 -1.75 -18.55 13.18
C TRP A 71 -0.93 -18.54 11.88
N ARG A 72 -0.03 -17.55 11.76
CA ARG A 72 1.00 -17.47 10.72
C ARG A 72 2.29 -16.93 11.29
N ASP A 73 3.43 -17.43 10.81
CA ASP A 73 4.75 -16.95 11.24
C ASP A 73 4.95 -15.48 10.82
N GLY A 74 5.51 -14.69 11.74
CA GLY A 74 5.83 -13.28 11.55
C GLY A 74 4.67 -12.31 11.74
N GLY A 75 4.98 -11.03 11.62
CA GLY A 75 3.99 -9.95 11.66
C GLY A 75 3.01 -9.99 10.48
N ARG A 76 1.83 -9.47 10.69
CA ARG A 76 0.81 -9.28 9.64
C ARG A 76 0.20 -7.89 9.76
N TRP A 77 0.35 -7.08 8.69
CA TRP A 77 -0.21 -5.74 8.57
C TRP A 77 -1.32 -5.78 7.53
N ILE A 78 -2.59 -5.56 7.91
CA ILE A 78 -3.66 -5.39 6.92
C ILE A 78 -3.53 -3.98 6.35
N GLU A 79 -3.20 -3.89 5.05
CA GLU A 79 -2.93 -2.63 4.36
C GLU A 79 -4.02 -2.21 3.37
N ALA A 80 -4.92 -3.12 3.05
CA ALA A 80 -6.06 -2.82 2.19
C ALA A 80 -7.28 -3.64 2.63
N VAL A 81 -8.47 -3.03 2.53
CA VAL A 81 -9.76 -3.69 2.82
C VAL A 81 -10.75 -3.31 1.72
N HIS A 82 -11.50 -4.25 1.21
CA HIS A 82 -12.65 -4.03 0.32
C HIS A 82 -13.91 -4.50 1.02
N GLN A 83 -14.93 -3.66 1.03
CA GLN A 83 -16.24 -4.00 1.60
C GLN A 83 -17.20 -4.42 0.50
N GLU A 84 -17.79 -5.59 0.65
CA GLU A 84 -18.87 -6.10 -0.18
C GLU A 84 -20.21 -5.44 0.17
N ALA A 85 -21.17 -5.53 -0.73
CA ALA A 85 -22.50 -4.95 -0.53
C ALA A 85 -23.27 -5.55 0.65
N ASP A 86 -22.97 -6.79 1.05
CA ASP A 86 -23.56 -7.47 2.21
C ASP A 86 -22.83 -7.17 3.53
N GLY A 87 -21.80 -6.32 3.50
CA GLY A 87 -20.97 -5.98 4.65
C GLY A 87 -19.78 -6.89 4.88
N THR A 88 -19.61 -7.99 4.13
CA THR A 88 -18.42 -8.83 4.18
C THR A 88 -17.19 -8.00 3.82
N LEU A 89 -16.09 -8.16 4.57
CA LEU A 89 -14.84 -7.47 4.31
C LEU A 89 -13.79 -8.46 3.77
N LEU A 90 -13.18 -8.09 2.65
CA LEU A 90 -11.97 -8.72 2.15
C LEU A 90 -10.79 -7.85 2.55
N GLY A 91 -9.79 -8.43 3.20
CA GLY A 91 -8.57 -7.76 3.58
C GLY A 91 -7.35 -8.38 2.92
N TRP A 92 -6.31 -7.58 2.72
CA TRP A 92 -5.01 -8.06 2.27
C TRP A 92 -3.95 -7.60 3.27
N TYR A 93 -3.04 -8.52 3.58
CA TYR A 93 -2.00 -8.27 4.57
C TYR A 93 -0.61 -8.47 4.02
N HIS A 94 0.29 -7.62 4.43
CA HIS A 94 1.74 -7.80 4.40
C HIS A 94 2.12 -8.81 5.48
N ASN A 95 2.99 -9.77 5.17
CA ASN A 95 3.49 -10.75 6.13
C ASN A 95 5.01 -10.82 6.04
N GLU A 96 5.66 -10.69 7.17
CA GLU A 96 7.11 -10.82 7.31
C GLU A 96 7.46 -12.09 8.10
N PRO A 97 7.59 -13.26 7.44
CA PRO A 97 7.88 -14.51 8.12
C PRO A 97 9.29 -14.48 8.73
N ALA A 98 9.35 -14.67 10.06
CA ALA A 98 10.59 -14.51 10.82
C ALA A 98 11.66 -15.57 10.47
N HIS A 99 11.23 -16.76 10.02
CA HIS A 99 12.12 -17.90 9.77
C HIS A 99 12.36 -18.18 8.30
N TYR A 100 11.89 -17.31 7.39
CA TYR A 100 12.06 -17.51 5.96
C TYR A 100 13.52 -17.35 5.51
N ILE A 101 14.24 -16.39 6.09
CA ILE A 101 15.67 -16.20 5.81
C ILE A 101 16.49 -17.05 6.79
N PRO A 102 17.44 -17.88 6.29
CA PRO A 102 18.24 -18.75 7.14
C PRO A 102 19.03 -18.01 8.22
N ALA A 103 19.16 -18.64 9.40
CA ALA A 103 19.73 -18.01 10.60
C ALA A 103 21.18 -17.51 10.42
N GLU A 104 21.99 -18.14 9.56
CA GLU A 104 23.35 -17.72 9.26
C GLU A 104 23.41 -16.32 8.63
N TYR A 105 22.38 -15.88 7.91
CA TYR A 105 22.29 -14.54 7.33
C TYR A 105 21.73 -13.50 8.28
N GLN A 106 21.26 -13.92 9.46
CA GLN A 106 20.69 -13.04 10.51
C GLN A 106 21.75 -12.58 11.53
N GLN A 107 22.94 -13.19 11.54
CA GLN A 107 23.95 -12.92 12.55
C GLN A 107 24.49 -11.48 12.48
N GLY A 108 24.53 -10.82 13.65
CA GLY A 108 25.04 -9.44 13.78
C GLY A 108 24.10 -8.35 13.29
N ARG A 109 22.88 -8.68 12.87
CA ARG A 109 21.87 -7.70 12.46
C ARG A 109 21.11 -7.14 13.67
N GLN A 110 20.80 -5.87 13.63
CA GLN A 110 19.97 -5.21 14.65
C GLN A 110 18.51 -5.64 14.52
N PHE A 111 18.04 -5.82 13.28
CA PHE A 111 16.69 -6.30 12.98
C PHE A 111 16.78 -7.54 12.08
N PRO A 112 15.89 -8.52 12.23
CA PRO A 112 15.84 -9.66 11.34
C PRO A 112 15.60 -9.22 9.90
N MET A 113 16.39 -9.74 8.98
CA MET A 113 16.15 -9.60 7.56
C MET A 113 15.00 -10.53 7.15
N THR A 114 14.10 -10.06 6.31
CA THR A 114 12.98 -10.85 5.80
C THR A 114 12.81 -10.69 4.30
N ALA A 115 11.89 -11.45 3.73
CA ALA A 115 11.38 -11.27 2.38
C ALA A 115 9.85 -11.32 2.48
N PRO A 116 9.16 -10.18 2.40
CA PRO A 116 7.74 -10.13 2.68
C PRO A 116 6.87 -10.80 1.62
N PHE A 117 5.71 -11.27 2.08
CA PHE A 117 4.64 -11.85 1.29
C PHE A 117 3.38 -11.00 1.41
N ILE A 118 2.47 -11.14 0.45
CA ILE A 118 1.12 -10.59 0.55
C ILE A 118 0.14 -11.75 0.60
N GLY A 119 -0.76 -11.74 1.59
CA GLY A 119 -1.83 -12.69 1.77
C GLY A 119 -3.20 -12.04 1.79
N ALA A 120 -4.25 -12.85 1.85
CA ALA A 120 -5.63 -12.39 1.95
C ALA A 120 -6.33 -12.96 3.17
N VAL A 121 -7.30 -12.20 3.67
CA VAL A 121 -8.19 -12.54 4.78
C VAL A 121 -9.61 -12.10 4.49
N VAL A 122 -10.58 -12.68 5.18
CA VAL A 122 -11.99 -12.29 5.12
C VAL A 122 -12.55 -12.10 6.52
N SER A 123 -13.43 -11.10 6.70
CA SER A 123 -14.17 -10.86 7.93
C SER A 123 -15.67 -10.80 7.67
N TYR A 124 -16.44 -11.44 8.54
CA TYR A 124 -17.92 -11.46 8.53
C TYR A 124 -18.52 -10.73 9.73
N ASP A 125 -17.67 -10.15 10.59
CA ASP A 125 -18.05 -9.49 11.84
C ASP A 125 -17.53 -8.05 11.91
N ASN A 126 -17.57 -7.36 10.78
CA ASN A 126 -17.17 -5.96 10.65
C ASN A 126 -15.70 -5.69 11.05
N GLY A 127 -14.80 -6.62 10.76
CA GLY A 127 -13.35 -6.43 10.92
C GLY A 127 -12.79 -6.78 12.30
N PHE A 128 -13.59 -7.40 13.20
CA PHE A 128 -13.09 -7.83 14.51
C PHE A 128 -12.33 -9.15 14.43
N THR A 129 -12.79 -10.07 13.58
CA THR A 129 -12.17 -11.39 13.37
C THR A 129 -11.93 -11.62 11.88
N TRP A 130 -10.77 -12.21 11.55
CA TRP A 130 -10.34 -12.42 10.18
C TRP A 130 -9.92 -13.87 9.94
N ASP A 131 -10.53 -14.49 8.94
CA ASP A 131 -10.18 -15.82 8.45
C ASP A 131 -9.13 -15.72 7.34
N ASP A 132 -8.07 -16.55 7.43
CA ASP A 132 -6.96 -16.53 6.46
C ASP A 132 -7.37 -17.26 5.17
N LEU A 133 -7.28 -16.56 4.04
CA LEU A 133 -7.52 -17.11 2.69
C LEU A 133 -6.25 -17.59 2.00
N GLY A 134 -5.06 -17.37 2.62
CA GLY A 134 -3.78 -17.82 2.13
C GLY A 134 -2.90 -16.74 1.49
N LEU A 135 -1.67 -17.15 1.12
CA LEU A 135 -0.69 -16.27 0.47
C LEU A 135 -0.98 -16.15 -1.03
N LEU A 136 -0.79 -14.94 -1.55
CA LEU A 136 -1.11 -14.56 -2.93
C LEU A 136 0.08 -14.11 -3.75
N LEU A 137 1.00 -13.36 -3.13
CA LEU A 137 2.15 -12.74 -3.78
C LEU A 137 3.42 -13.00 -2.96
N SER A 138 4.47 -13.38 -3.66
CA SER A 138 5.83 -13.53 -3.10
C SER A 138 6.87 -13.42 -4.21
N GLY A 139 8.11 -13.12 -3.86
CA GLY A 139 9.27 -13.44 -4.71
C GLY A 139 9.58 -14.94 -4.64
N GLY A 140 10.26 -15.49 -5.64
CA GLY A 140 10.88 -16.81 -5.57
C GLY A 140 12.23 -16.75 -4.84
N ASP A 141 12.75 -17.92 -4.43
CA ASP A 141 14.06 -18.03 -3.78
C ASP A 141 15.20 -17.48 -4.65
N ASP A 142 15.07 -17.57 -5.97
CA ASP A 142 15.99 -17.03 -6.97
C ASP A 142 16.02 -15.49 -7.01
N THR A 143 14.99 -14.83 -6.43
CA THR A 143 14.92 -13.37 -6.34
C THR A 143 15.60 -12.79 -5.11
N LEU A 144 16.08 -13.64 -4.17
CA LEU A 144 16.67 -13.22 -2.91
C LEU A 144 18.10 -12.75 -3.08
N ASN A 145 18.48 -11.68 -2.40
CA ASN A 145 19.84 -11.21 -2.21
C ASN A 145 20.26 -11.39 -0.74
N LEU A 146 20.71 -12.59 -0.39
CA LEU A 146 21.10 -12.93 0.98
C LEU A 146 22.41 -12.29 1.44
N ALA A 147 23.24 -11.84 0.49
CA ALA A 147 24.52 -11.17 0.77
C ALA A 147 24.40 -9.64 0.84
N GLU A 148 23.21 -9.13 0.92
CA GLU A 148 22.89 -7.75 0.69
C GLU A 148 23.14 -6.80 1.89
N ARG A 149 22.97 -5.51 1.67
CA ARG A 149 23.13 -4.43 2.64
C ARG A 149 21.86 -3.63 2.91
N ASN A 150 20.73 -4.02 2.31
CA ASN A 150 19.44 -3.44 2.65
C ASN A 150 19.12 -3.74 4.12
N PHE A 151 18.66 -2.74 4.84
CA PHE A 151 18.49 -2.83 6.28
C PHE A 151 17.37 -3.80 6.71
N TRP A 152 16.36 -4.01 5.85
CA TRP A 152 15.14 -4.74 6.17
C TRP A 152 14.94 -6.03 5.37
N PHE A 153 15.10 -5.97 4.04
CA PHE A 153 14.65 -7.02 3.14
C PHE A 153 15.79 -7.61 2.31
N ALA A 154 15.74 -8.94 2.13
CA ALA A 154 16.57 -9.67 1.19
C ALA A 154 15.89 -9.86 -0.17
N GLY A 155 14.66 -9.45 -0.32
CA GLY A 155 13.80 -9.68 -1.48
C GLY A 155 12.34 -9.55 -1.10
N GLY A 156 11.44 -10.19 -1.85
CA GLY A 156 10.02 -10.27 -1.51
C GLY A 156 9.15 -9.18 -2.13
N ASN A 157 7.87 -9.19 -1.74
CA ASN A 157 6.83 -8.27 -2.17
C ASN A 157 6.13 -7.69 -0.94
N GLY A 158 6.28 -6.40 -0.70
CA GLY A 158 5.71 -5.76 0.49
C GLY A 158 5.31 -4.33 0.27
N ASP A 159 4.82 -3.69 1.33
CA ASP A 159 4.32 -2.33 1.33
C ASP A 159 3.42 -2.07 0.11
N PHE A 160 2.15 -2.34 0.25
CA PHE A 160 1.27 -2.46 -0.90
C PHE A 160 -0.06 -1.73 -0.72
N SER A 161 -0.80 -1.61 -1.80
CA SER A 161 -2.19 -1.16 -1.81
C SER A 161 -3.01 -1.99 -2.80
N VAL A 162 -4.31 -2.15 -2.56
CA VAL A 162 -5.22 -2.89 -3.44
C VAL A 162 -6.44 -2.06 -3.77
N ILE A 163 -6.81 -2.03 -5.04
CA ILE A 163 -8.01 -1.34 -5.51
C ILE A 163 -8.76 -2.17 -6.55
N LEU A 164 -10.10 -2.13 -6.50
CA LEU A 164 -10.94 -2.68 -7.55
C LEU A 164 -10.99 -1.69 -8.72
N ASP A 165 -10.90 -2.19 -9.96
CA ASP A 165 -11.05 -1.34 -11.13
C ASP A 165 -12.47 -0.75 -11.25
N ARG A 166 -12.63 0.26 -12.09
CA ARG A 166 -13.93 0.94 -12.28
C ARG A 166 -14.99 0.08 -12.99
N LYS A 167 -14.58 -1.05 -13.57
CA LYS A 167 -15.49 -2.02 -14.21
C LYS A 167 -15.97 -3.09 -13.23
N GLY A 168 -15.35 -3.20 -12.04
CA GLY A 168 -15.63 -4.25 -11.07
C GLY A 168 -15.15 -5.63 -11.50
N GLU A 169 -14.15 -5.70 -12.39
CA GLU A 169 -13.69 -6.95 -12.98
C GLU A 169 -12.45 -7.51 -12.29
N TYR A 170 -11.52 -6.62 -11.88
CA TYR A 170 -10.23 -6.99 -11.32
C TYR A 170 -9.86 -6.17 -10.10
N PHE A 171 -9.35 -6.83 -9.08
CA PHE A 171 -8.49 -6.19 -8.08
C PHE A 171 -7.09 -6.03 -8.64
N TYR A 172 -6.52 -4.83 -8.49
CA TYR A 172 -5.14 -4.50 -8.81
C TYR A 172 -4.35 -4.32 -7.53
N PHE A 173 -3.20 -4.98 -7.45
CA PHE A 173 -2.24 -4.93 -6.36
C PHE A 173 -1.06 -4.10 -6.82
N LEU A 174 -0.77 -3.01 -6.13
CA LEU A 174 0.42 -2.19 -6.32
C LEU A 174 1.34 -2.46 -5.12
N PHE A 175 2.56 -2.87 -5.36
CA PHE A 175 3.43 -3.35 -4.28
C PHE A 175 4.90 -3.06 -4.56
N GLY A 176 5.69 -2.86 -3.49
CA GLY A 176 7.14 -2.79 -3.56
C GLY A 176 7.73 -4.15 -3.94
N THR A 177 8.73 -4.14 -4.84
CA THR A 177 9.54 -5.32 -5.17
C THR A 177 10.99 -5.06 -4.80
N TYR A 178 11.55 -5.97 -3.99
CA TYR A 178 12.90 -5.88 -3.43
C TYR A 178 13.79 -7.01 -3.97
N TYR A 179 13.58 -7.39 -5.24
CA TYR A 179 14.26 -8.52 -5.86
C TYR A 179 15.75 -8.23 -6.08
N LYS A 180 16.54 -9.31 -6.16
CA LYS A 180 17.98 -9.24 -6.44
C LYS A 180 18.30 -8.56 -7.79
N ASP A 181 17.48 -8.82 -8.80
CA ASP A 181 17.60 -8.20 -10.12
C ASP A 181 17.04 -6.78 -10.11
N VAL A 182 17.88 -5.79 -10.32
CA VAL A 182 17.53 -4.37 -10.34
C VAL A 182 16.44 -4.04 -11.36
N ALA A 183 16.38 -4.78 -12.47
CA ALA A 183 15.34 -4.59 -13.51
C ALA A 183 13.93 -4.97 -13.02
N GLN A 184 13.83 -5.65 -11.89
CA GLN A 184 12.59 -6.07 -11.26
C GLN A 184 12.29 -5.32 -9.96
N GLN A 185 13.10 -4.30 -9.60
CA GLN A 185 12.91 -3.50 -8.39
C GLN A 185 12.04 -2.26 -8.67
N GLY A 186 11.21 -1.90 -7.70
CA GLY A 186 10.36 -0.70 -7.74
C GLY A 186 8.92 -1.00 -7.35
N ILE A 187 7.98 -0.17 -7.82
CA ILE A 187 6.55 -0.44 -7.65
C ILE A 187 6.07 -1.29 -8.82
N SER A 188 5.57 -2.46 -8.49
CA SER A 188 5.08 -3.46 -9.43
C SER A 188 3.56 -3.61 -9.37
N LEU A 189 2.99 -4.27 -10.38
CA LEU A 189 1.56 -4.44 -10.52
C LEU A 189 1.20 -5.92 -10.70
N ALA A 190 0.17 -6.37 -9.98
CA ALA A 190 -0.49 -7.65 -10.19
C ALA A 190 -2.01 -7.45 -10.24
N ARG A 191 -2.73 -8.44 -10.73
CA ARG A 191 -4.20 -8.41 -10.74
C ARG A 191 -4.79 -9.77 -10.41
N MET A 192 -6.03 -9.74 -9.92
CA MET A 192 -6.85 -10.92 -9.66
C MET A 192 -8.29 -10.62 -10.08
N ARG A 193 -8.97 -11.58 -10.70
CA ARG A 193 -10.39 -11.39 -11.02
C ARG A 193 -11.20 -11.20 -9.74
N TYR A 194 -12.15 -10.29 -9.77
CA TYR A 194 -13.10 -10.08 -8.66
C TYR A 194 -13.85 -11.38 -8.31
N ALA A 195 -14.17 -12.21 -9.30
CA ALA A 195 -14.85 -13.50 -9.11
C ALA A 195 -14.04 -14.50 -8.26
N ASP A 196 -12.71 -14.36 -8.20
CA ASP A 196 -11.83 -15.29 -7.48
C ASP A 196 -11.56 -14.88 -6.01
N ARG A 197 -12.15 -13.79 -5.53
CA ARG A 197 -11.80 -13.13 -4.26
C ARG A 197 -11.94 -13.96 -2.99
N PHE A 198 -12.84 -14.94 -2.98
CA PHE A 198 -13.04 -15.84 -1.84
C PHE A 198 -12.21 -17.14 -1.95
N SER A 199 -11.52 -17.36 -3.06
CA SER A 199 -10.60 -18.49 -3.28
C SER A 199 -9.38 -18.03 -4.06
N PRO A 200 -8.61 -17.05 -3.50
CA PRO A 200 -7.67 -16.25 -4.26
C PRO A 200 -6.31 -16.91 -4.52
N VAL A 201 -5.96 -17.98 -3.79
CA VAL A 201 -4.66 -18.66 -3.91
C VAL A 201 -4.45 -19.19 -5.33
N GLY A 202 -3.32 -18.79 -5.95
CA GLY A 202 -2.98 -19.17 -7.33
C GLY A 202 -3.78 -18.46 -8.42
N LYS A 203 -4.59 -17.43 -8.06
CA LYS A 203 -5.41 -16.66 -8.99
C LYS A 203 -4.83 -15.31 -9.35
N VAL A 204 -3.81 -14.86 -8.63
CA VAL A 204 -3.12 -13.60 -8.91
C VAL A 204 -2.15 -13.77 -10.07
N GLN A 205 -2.15 -12.78 -10.98
CA GLN A 205 -1.24 -12.67 -12.12
C GLN A 205 -0.42 -11.40 -12.01
N LYS A 206 0.90 -11.50 -12.05
CA LYS A 206 1.82 -10.37 -12.09
C LYS A 206 2.00 -9.88 -13.52
N TRP A 207 2.22 -8.58 -13.65
CA TRP A 207 2.66 -7.96 -14.89
C TRP A 207 4.15 -8.21 -15.11
N HIS A 208 4.49 -8.83 -16.25
CA HIS A 208 5.87 -9.06 -16.65
C HIS A 208 6.01 -9.05 -18.16
N GLN A 209 7.02 -8.31 -18.68
CA GLN A 209 7.38 -8.24 -20.09
C GLN A 209 6.17 -8.04 -21.04
N GLY A 210 5.27 -7.12 -20.68
CA GLY A 210 4.13 -6.76 -21.50
C GLY A 210 2.92 -7.69 -21.38
N GLN A 211 2.91 -8.64 -20.41
CA GLN A 211 1.85 -9.64 -20.29
C GLN A 211 1.45 -9.89 -18.83
N TRP A 212 0.17 -10.25 -18.65
CA TRP A 212 -0.42 -10.70 -17.39
C TRP A 212 -0.38 -12.22 -17.30
N GLN A 213 0.80 -12.80 -17.08
CA GLN A 213 0.94 -14.26 -17.09
C GLN A 213 1.77 -14.84 -15.94
N GLU A 214 2.60 -14.01 -15.30
CA GLU A 214 3.43 -14.49 -14.20
C GLU A 214 2.59 -14.83 -12.99
N LYS A 215 2.98 -15.90 -12.29
CA LYS A 215 2.29 -16.34 -11.07
C LYS A 215 2.46 -15.33 -9.96
N GLY A 216 1.44 -15.15 -9.14
CA GLY A 216 1.52 -14.33 -7.93
C GLY A 216 2.61 -14.81 -6.98
N LEU A 217 2.65 -16.12 -6.70
CA LEU A 217 3.70 -16.74 -5.90
C LEU A 217 4.92 -17.09 -6.76
N ALA A 218 6.09 -16.62 -6.33
CA ALA A 218 7.40 -16.85 -6.95
C ALA A 218 7.57 -16.33 -8.39
N GLY A 219 6.61 -15.60 -8.97
CA GLY A 219 6.72 -15.06 -10.33
C GLY A 219 7.56 -13.79 -10.42
N HIS A 220 8.07 -13.51 -11.61
CA HIS A 220 8.80 -12.30 -11.96
C HIS A 220 7.87 -11.11 -12.18
N VAL A 221 8.46 -9.89 -12.27
CA VAL A 221 7.73 -8.65 -12.50
C VAL A 221 8.45 -7.74 -13.49
N THR A 222 7.69 -6.83 -14.11
CA THR A 222 8.20 -5.60 -14.71
C THR A 222 7.57 -4.45 -13.95
N PRO A 223 8.35 -3.66 -13.18
CA PRO A 223 7.83 -2.56 -12.40
C PRO A 223 7.16 -1.49 -13.29
N ILE A 224 6.04 -0.95 -12.82
CA ILE A 224 5.38 0.21 -13.46
C ILE A 224 6.09 1.51 -13.10
N ILE A 225 6.75 1.55 -11.94
CA ILE A 225 7.64 2.62 -11.51
C ILE A 225 8.95 1.96 -11.07
N PRO A 226 9.92 1.82 -11.99
CA PRO A 226 11.19 1.17 -11.69
C PRO A 226 12.06 2.03 -10.77
N VAL A 227 12.95 1.41 -10.03
CA VAL A 227 14.02 2.11 -9.30
C VAL A 227 14.96 2.81 -10.28
N ARG A 228 15.59 3.89 -9.84
CA ARG A 228 16.66 4.57 -10.61
C ARG A 228 18.03 4.08 -10.19
N ALA A 229 18.17 3.63 -8.95
CA ALA A 229 19.37 2.96 -8.45
C ALA A 229 18.98 1.81 -7.51
N ASP A 230 19.75 0.73 -7.54
CA ASP A 230 19.51 -0.52 -6.84
C ASP A 230 19.29 -0.32 -5.33
N TRP A 231 18.29 -0.98 -4.75
CA TRP A 231 18.01 -1.03 -3.31
C TRP A 231 19.22 -1.45 -2.46
N TYR A 232 20.12 -2.24 -3.01
CA TYR A 232 21.27 -2.81 -2.33
C TYR A 232 22.57 -2.02 -2.56
N SER A 233 22.50 -0.89 -3.27
CA SER A 233 23.60 0.04 -3.44
C SER A 233 23.82 0.91 -2.20
N ALA A 234 24.95 1.61 -2.16
CA ALA A 234 25.23 2.59 -1.10
C ALA A 234 24.36 3.84 -1.21
N GLU A 235 23.85 4.14 -2.40
CA GLU A 235 23.03 5.30 -2.74
C GLU A 235 21.83 4.82 -3.57
N PRO A 236 20.84 4.17 -2.95
CA PRO A 236 19.64 3.77 -3.67
C PRO A 236 18.79 4.99 -4.07
N ASP A 237 18.06 4.85 -5.17
CA ASP A 237 17.10 5.84 -5.66
C ASP A 237 15.82 5.07 -6.02
N THR A 238 14.94 4.91 -5.02
CA THR A 238 13.89 3.90 -5.09
C THR A 238 12.54 4.42 -4.62
N PHE A 239 11.49 4.11 -5.40
CA PHE A 239 10.09 4.33 -5.01
C PHE A 239 9.53 3.08 -4.35
N TRP A 240 8.73 3.27 -3.27
CA TRP A 240 8.14 2.18 -2.52
C TRP A 240 6.90 2.63 -1.72
N GLY A 241 6.22 1.69 -1.05
CA GLY A 241 5.09 1.96 -0.15
C GLY A 241 3.94 2.68 -0.87
N PRO A 242 3.36 2.10 -1.93
CA PRO A 242 2.30 2.75 -2.68
C PRO A 242 0.99 2.77 -1.90
N SER A 243 0.29 3.92 -1.98
CA SER A 243 -1.11 4.07 -1.59
C SER A 243 -1.91 4.51 -2.80
N VAL A 244 -2.92 3.73 -3.21
CA VAL A 244 -3.70 4.00 -4.41
C VAL A 244 -5.15 4.34 -4.08
N HIS A 245 -5.69 5.37 -4.77
CA HIS A 245 -7.11 5.67 -4.75
C HIS A 245 -7.63 6.09 -6.13
N TRP A 246 -8.93 5.93 -6.35
CA TRP A 246 -9.63 6.56 -7.45
C TRP A 246 -10.02 7.98 -7.05
N ASN A 247 -9.65 8.96 -7.85
CA ASN A 247 -10.03 10.36 -7.62
C ASN A 247 -11.14 10.76 -8.60
N ARG A 248 -12.33 11.06 -8.04
CA ARG A 248 -13.53 11.39 -8.82
C ARG A 248 -13.47 12.77 -9.47
N GLU A 249 -12.71 13.71 -8.91
CA GLU A 249 -12.59 15.08 -9.43
C GLU A 249 -11.80 15.11 -10.74
N ILE A 250 -10.75 14.33 -10.81
CA ILE A 250 -9.86 14.27 -11.98
C ILE A 250 -10.08 13.02 -12.84
N GLU A 251 -10.97 12.11 -12.40
CA GLU A 251 -11.27 10.84 -13.07
C GLU A 251 -10.01 10.02 -13.41
N GLN A 252 -9.12 9.89 -12.41
CA GLN A 252 -7.87 9.12 -12.53
C GLN A 252 -7.59 8.33 -11.25
N PHE A 253 -6.86 7.22 -11.41
CA PHE A 253 -6.17 6.56 -10.31
C PHE A 253 -4.94 7.37 -9.94
N VAL A 254 -4.71 7.50 -8.64
CA VAL A 254 -3.60 8.24 -8.04
C VAL A 254 -2.81 7.29 -7.18
N ILE A 255 -1.49 7.23 -7.35
CA ILE A 255 -0.57 6.60 -6.41
C ILE A 255 0.16 7.70 -5.65
N LEU A 256 0.15 7.62 -4.33
CA LEU A 256 1.15 8.27 -3.49
C LEU A 256 2.22 7.24 -3.12
N MET A 257 3.47 7.68 -2.98
CA MET A 257 4.59 6.79 -2.71
C MET A 257 5.72 7.49 -1.99
N ASN A 258 6.51 6.72 -1.27
CA ASN A 258 7.77 7.13 -0.67
C ASN A 258 8.89 7.12 -1.70
N HIS A 259 10.00 7.81 -1.38
CA HIS A 259 11.23 7.78 -2.15
C HIS A 259 12.43 7.67 -1.22
N ALA A 260 13.10 6.52 -1.21
CA ALA A 260 14.26 6.25 -0.39
C ALA A 260 15.56 6.58 -1.11
N ILE A 261 16.50 7.20 -0.37
CA ILE A 261 17.79 7.70 -0.89
C ILE A 261 19.01 7.16 -0.14
N ASP A 262 18.81 6.22 0.79
CA ASP A 262 19.90 5.51 1.45
C ASP A 262 19.48 4.08 1.84
N PRO A 263 20.44 3.18 2.15
CA PRO A 263 20.14 1.78 2.49
C PRO A 263 19.37 1.60 3.81
N ARG A 264 19.24 2.65 4.63
CA ARG A 264 18.42 2.67 5.86
C ARG A 264 17.05 3.30 5.65
N TRP A 265 16.67 3.46 4.37
CA TRP A 265 15.37 3.95 3.97
C TRP A 265 15.07 5.40 4.38
N LYS A 266 16.12 6.24 4.43
CA LYS A 266 15.93 7.68 4.56
C LYS A 266 15.11 8.21 3.40
N GLN A 267 14.01 8.89 3.71
CA GLN A 267 13.09 9.47 2.74
C GLN A 267 13.48 10.91 2.42
N GLU A 268 13.22 11.36 1.19
CA GLU A 268 13.35 12.76 0.81
C GLU A 268 12.01 13.43 0.50
N GLY A 269 10.91 12.68 0.46
CA GLY A 269 9.60 13.26 0.22
C GLY A 269 8.55 12.26 -0.24
N ILE A 270 7.35 12.80 -0.45
CA ILE A 270 6.19 12.09 -1.00
C ILE A 270 6.03 12.45 -2.47
N TYR A 271 5.83 11.43 -3.27
CA TYR A 271 5.64 11.53 -4.71
C TYR A 271 4.25 11.08 -5.12
N VAL A 272 3.78 11.59 -6.25
CA VAL A 272 2.50 11.23 -6.87
C VAL A 272 2.70 10.80 -8.32
N SER A 273 1.94 9.82 -8.76
CA SER A 273 1.79 9.40 -10.14
C SER A 273 0.31 9.16 -10.44
N LEU A 274 -0.10 9.40 -11.68
CA LEU A 274 -1.51 9.35 -12.11
C LEU A 274 -1.66 8.44 -13.32
N THR A 275 -2.81 7.75 -13.42
CA THR A 275 -3.25 7.08 -14.65
C THR A 275 -4.77 7.16 -14.83
N PRO A 276 -5.29 7.33 -16.05
CA PRO A 276 -6.71 7.20 -16.32
C PRO A 276 -7.18 5.74 -16.35
N ASP A 277 -6.27 4.79 -16.60
CA ASP A 277 -6.58 3.36 -16.73
C ASP A 277 -5.55 2.49 -16.02
N ILE A 278 -5.94 1.94 -14.86
CA ILE A 278 -5.09 1.05 -14.07
C ILE A 278 -4.80 -0.28 -14.79
N SER A 279 -5.59 -0.65 -15.79
CA SER A 279 -5.39 -1.87 -16.56
C SER A 279 -4.27 -1.76 -17.61
N ASP A 280 -3.82 -0.53 -17.90
CA ASP A 280 -2.64 -0.25 -18.72
C ASP A 280 -1.42 0.09 -17.86
N PRO A 281 -0.53 -0.86 -17.57
CA PRO A 281 0.65 -0.65 -16.73
C PRO A 281 1.63 0.40 -17.27
N THR A 282 1.51 0.81 -18.54
CA THR A 282 2.40 1.78 -19.20
C THR A 282 1.88 3.21 -19.14
N SER A 283 0.64 3.42 -18.68
CA SER A 283 -0.04 4.72 -18.70
C SER A 283 0.24 5.61 -17.48
N TRP A 284 0.98 5.12 -16.48
CA TRP A 284 1.34 5.89 -15.29
C TRP A 284 2.25 7.06 -15.62
N SER A 285 1.92 8.24 -15.12
CA SER A 285 2.77 9.43 -15.27
C SER A 285 4.10 9.26 -14.52
N ALA A 286 5.14 9.95 -14.95
CA ALA A 286 6.39 10.01 -14.19
C ALA A 286 6.14 10.56 -12.77
N PRO A 287 6.69 9.94 -11.70
CA PRO A 287 6.53 10.41 -10.33
C PRO A 287 6.99 11.86 -10.14
N GLN A 288 6.18 12.68 -9.47
CA GLN A 288 6.52 14.06 -9.13
C GLN A 288 6.40 14.27 -7.63
N ARG A 289 7.40 14.94 -7.02
CA ARG A 289 7.41 15.24 -5.58
C ARG A 289 6.40 16.33 -5.25
N ILE A 290 5.49 16.02 -4.31
CA ILE A 290 4.46 16.95 -3.83
C ILE A 290 4.77 17.52 -2.45
N LEU A 291 5.58 16.83 -1.65
CA LEU A 291 5.94 17.24 -0.30
C LEU A 291 7.36 16.80 0.04
N GLU A 292 8.17 17.69 0.61
CA GLU A 292 9.45 17.35 1.21
C GLU A 292 9.22 16.92 2.66
N THR A 293 9.59 15.69 2.98
CA THR A 293 9.44 15.10 4.31
C THR A 293 10.31 13.84 4.44
N THR A 294 10.60 13.45 5.68
CA THR A 294 11.29 12.20 6.00
C THR A 294 10.34 11.11 6.49
N GLY A 295 9.03 11.39 6.51
CA GLY A 295 8.02 10.43 6.97
C GLY A 295 7.68 9.38 5.90
N TRP A 296 7.09 8.28 6.37
CA TRP A 296 6.76 7.09 5.59
C TRP A 296 5.24 6.93 5.45
N TYR A 297 4.81 6.05 4.54
CA TYR A 297 3.42 5.62 4.33
C TYR A 297 2.45 6.79 4.09
N PRO A 298 2.59 7.47 2.94
CA PRO A 298 1.65 8.49 2.54
C PRO A 298 0.34 7.88 2.09
N GLU A 299 -0.76 8.32 2.66
CA GLU A 299 -2.10 7.92 2.25
C GLU A 299 -3.08 9.07 2.33
N VAL A 300 -4.20 8.99 1.62
CA VAL A 300 -5.25 10.00 1.67
C VAL A 300 -6.53 9.38 2.18
N ILE A 301 -7.10 9.99 3.23
CA ILE A 301 -8.41 9.61 3.76
C ILE A 301 -9.29 10.86 3.75
N ASP A 302 -10.45 10.76 3.11
CA ASP A 302 -11.45 11.83 3.14
C ASP A 302 -12.31 11.75 4.43
N GLY A 303 -12.85 10.55 4.72
CA GLY A 303 -13.65 10.32 5.92
C GLY A 303 -14.93 11.14 6.01
N ASP A 304 -15.43 11.70 4.88
CA ASP A 304 -16.68 12.45 4.83
C ASP A 304 -17.89 11.54 5.15
N PRO A 305 -18.60 11.75 6.27
CA PRO A 305 -19.70 10.89 6.69
C PRO A 305 -20.95 10.97 5.77
N VAL A 306 -21.09 12.05 5.02
CA VAL A 306 -22.24 12.23 4.09
C VAL A 306 -21.99 11.44 2.80
N ARG A 307 -20.78 11.52 2.27
CA ARG A 307 -20.41 10.82 1.04
C ARG A 307 -19.90 9.42 1.28
N ARG A 308 -19.58 9.09 2.54
CA ARG A 308 -18.95 7.83 2.95
C ARG A 308 -17.67 7.52 2.15
N ASN A 309 -16.88 8.58 1.88
CA ASN A 309 -15.57 8.41 1.26
C ASN A 309 -14.60 7.70 2.23
N HIS A 310 -13.62 7.04 1.69
CA HIS A 310 -12.64 6.25 2.43
C HIS A 310 -11.24 6.39 1.79
N ASP A 311 -10.30 5.53 2.12
CA ASP A 311 -8.92 5.54 1.63
C ASP A 311 -8.77 5.26 0.11
N ARG A 312 -9.73 4.54 -0.52
CA ARG A 312 -9.64 4.14 -1.94
C ARG A 312 -10.49 4.98 -2.89
N GLU A 313 -11.30 5.88 -2.39
CA GLU A 313 -12.12 6.78 -3.21
C GLU A 313 -12.13 8.18 -2.64
N LEU A 314 -11.64 9.15 -3.42
CA LEU A 314 -11.48 10.53 -3.04
C LEU A 314 -12.26 11.46 -3.99
N GLY A 315 -12.73 12.59 -3.45
CA GLY A 315 -13.21 13.71 -4.23
C GLY A 315 -12.10 14.72 -4.55
N ALA A 316 -12.46 16.01 -4.52
CA ALA A 316 -11.51 17.10 -4.81
C ALA A 316 -10.43 17.25 -3.74
N GLU A 317 -10.68 16.86 -2.51
CA GLU A 317 -9.73 17.00 -1.40
C GLU A 317 -9.87 15.91 -0.35
N GLY A 318 -8.80 15.71 0.45
CA GLY A 318 -8.77 14.85 1.62
C GLY A 318 -7.63 15.20 2.57
N ARG A 319 -7.56 14.53 3.71
CA ARG A 319 -6.41 14.61 4.61
C ARG A 319 -5.29 13.71 4.09
N LEU A 320 -4.09 14.29 3.96
CA LEU A 320 -2.87 13.53 3.67
C LEU A 320 -2.28 13.06 5.00
N PHE A 321 -2.24 11.77 5.19
CA PHE A 321 -1.58 11.11 6.32
C PHE A 321 -0.17 10.69 5.92
N ILE A 322 0.73 10.78 6.88
CA ILE A 322 2.10 10.28 6.80
C ILE A 322 2.34 9.58 8.14
N HIS A 323 2.55 8.26 8.11
CA HIS A 323 2.74 7.48 9.34
C HIS A 323 1.59 7.64 10.36
N GLY A 324 0.35 7.69 9.85
CA GLY A 324 -0.85 7.87 10.67
C GLY A 324 -1.05 9.27 11.27
N ILE A 325 -0.27 10.26 10.83
CA ILE A 325 -0.38 11.67 11.24
C ILE A 325 -0.70 12.52 10.01
N SER A 326 -1.71 13.37 10.13
CA SER A 326 -2.11 14.31 9.08
C SER A 326 -1.90 15.75 9.53
N ASP A 327 -0.86 16.37 8.98
CA ASP A 327 -0.56 17.79 9.12
C ASP A 327 -0.92 18.58 7.86
N TYR A 328 -1.47 17.87 6.86
CA TYR A 328 -1.71 18.43 5.53
C TYR A 328 -3.07 18.02 4.96
N ARG A 329 -3.63 18.90 4.11
CA ARG A 329 -4.68 18.56 3.14
C ARG A 329 -4.07 18.48 1.76
N ILE A 330 -4.55 17.53 0.96
CA ILE A 330 -4.22 17.40 -0.46
C ILE A 330 -5.45 17.72 -1.29
N ARG A 331 -5.27 18.43 -2.39
CA ARG A 331 -6.34 18.81 -3.33
C ARG A 331 -5.96 18.46 -4.75
N PHE A 332 -6.95 18.02 -5.49
CA PHE A 332 -6.86 17.69 -6.91
C PHE A 332 -7.85 18.54 -7.69
N SER A 333 -7.42 19.04 -8.85
CA SER A 333 -8.29 19.79 -9.77
C SER A 333 -7.77 19.68 -11.21
N ARG A 334 -8.65 19.91 -12.19
CA ARG A 334 -8.22 20.09 -13.58
C ARG A 334 -8.03 21.59 -13.88
N LYS A 335 -7.03 21.90 -14.70
CA LYS A 335 -6.95 23.24 -15.31
C LYS A 335 -8.15 23.47 -16.22
N LYS A 336 -8.77 24.63 -16.06
CA LYS A 336 -9.80 25.11 -16.98
C LYS A 336 -9.19 25.57 -18.30
#